data_8affd6f68de27b171432fe99c82a1a2b
#
_entry.id   8affd6f68de27b171432fe99c82a1a2b
#
_cell.length_a   1.000
_cell.length_b   1.000
_cell.length_c   1.000
_cell.angle_alpha   90.00
_cell.angle_beta   90.00
_cell.angle_gamma   90.00
#
_symmetry.space_group_name_H-M   'P 1'
#
loop_
_entity.id
_entity.type
_entity.pdbx_description
1 polymer ?
#
loop_
_entity_poly.entity_id
_entity_poly.type
_entity_poly.pdbx_seq_one_letter_code
_entity_poly.pdbx_strand_id
1 'polypeptide(L)'
;MKKNFKKIYQFKITLRDIKPPIWRRIQVPETYTFYDLHVAIQDSMGWHDYHLHQFEILDPSRGKKVLIGIPDEEYDCFTKVLLDWKQKISRYFSMENSKADYEYDFGDGWEHIVKLEKILPRDEAITYPVCIAGKRKCPPEDCG
;
A
#
# COMPACT_ATOMS: atom_id res chain seq x y z
N MET A 1 4.70 -17.50 6.67
CA MET A 1 5.87 -17.35 7.45
C MET A 1 6.78 -16.29 6.99
N LYS A 2 6.59 -15.15 7.50
CA LYS A 2 7.35 -13.95 7.11
C LYS A 2 8.48 -13.68 8.10
N LYS A 3 8.94 -14.74 8.78
CA LYS A 3 9.95 -14.56 9.83
C LYS A 3 11.40 -14.51 9.31
N ASN A 4 11.59 -14.78 8.02
CA ASN A 4 12.94 -14.82 7.45
C ASN A 4 13.44 -13.49 6.91
N PHE A 5 12.65 -12.45 7.04
CA PHE A 5 13.05 -11.15 6.54
C PHE A 5 14.12 -10.53 7.43
N LYS A 6 15.01 -9.75 6.82
CA LYS A 6 16.07 -9.04 7.54
C LYS A 6 15.88 -7.56 7.58
N LYS A 7 15.05 -7.02 6.68
CA LYS A 7 14.81 -5.60 6.58
C LYS A 7 13.32 -5.31 6.63
N ILE A 8 13.00 -4.11 7.08
CA ILE A 8 11.64 -3.62 7.05
C ILE A 8 11.58 -2.35 6.21
N TYR A 9 10.41 -2.14 5.61
CA TYR A 9 10.11 -0.94 4.83
C TYR A 9 9.17 -0.08 5.66
N GLN A 10 9.54 1.18 5.85
CA GLN A 10 8.67 2.13 6.54
C GLN A 10 7.97 2.99 5.52
N PHE A 11 6.64 2.95 5.55
CA PHE A 11 5.79 3.71 4.64
C PHE A 11 4.98 4.76 5.37
N LYS A 12 4.80 5.91 4.75
CA LYS A 12 3.79 6.88 5.15
C LYS A 12 2.65 6.81 4.16
N ILE A 13 1.44 6.56 4.68
CA ILE A 13 0.22 6.45 3.89
C ILE A 13 -0.59 7.71 4.15
N THR A 14 -0.82 8.54 3.14
CA THR A 14 -1.56 9.79 3.27
C THR A 14 -2.81 9.73 2.44
N LEU A 15 -3.97 9.91 3.09
CA LEU A 15 -5.26 9.99 2.39
C LEU A 15 -5.34 11.37 1.71
N ARG A 16 -5.61 11.34 0.39
CA ARG A 16 -5.60 12.56 -0.43
C ARG A 16 -6.90 13.35 -0.27
N ASP A 17 -6.81 14.64 -0.58
CA ASP A 17 -7.98 15.53 -0.74
C ASP A 17 -8.79 15.71 0.53
N ILE A 18 -8.17 15.51 1.68
CA ILE A 18 -8.78 15.77 2.99
C ILE A 18 -7.87 16.72 3.78
N LYS A 19 -8.46 17.75 4.33
CA LYS A 19 -7.74 18.74 5.16
C LYS A 19 -8.47 18.91 6.47
N PRO A 20 -7.74 18.83 7.58
CA PRO A 20 -6.31 18.53 7.68
C PRO A 20 -5.99 17.10 7.27
N PRO A 21 -4.75 16.79 6.88
CA PRO A 21 -4.41 15.47 6.35
C PRO A 21 -4.63 14.34 7.34
N ILE A 22 -5.07 13.21 6.83
CA ILE A 22 -5.15 11.94 7.56
C ILE A 22 -4.02 11.07 7.06
N TRP A 23 -3.20 10.55 7.97
CA TRP A 23 -2.08 9.74 7.55
C TRP A 23 -1.72 8.68 8.59
N ARG A 24 -1.01 7.65 8.13
CA ARG A 24 -0.46 6.59 8.98
C ARG A 24 0.98 6.32 8.59
N ARG A 25 1.77 5.91 9.57
CA ARG A 25 3.13 5.44 9.31
C ARG A 25 3.22 4.01 9.77
N ILE A 26 3.54 3.11 8.84
CA ILE A 26 3.58 1.68 9.11
C ILE A 26 4.95 1.12 8.75
N GLN A 27 5.30 0.00 9.40
CA GLN A 27 6.51 -0.73 9.08
C GLN A 27 6.12 -2.17 8.75
N VAL A 28 6.62 -2.65 7.62
CA VAL A 28 6.27 -3.96 7.08
C VAL A 28 7.54 -4.70 6.65
N PRO A 29 7.52 -6.05 6.68
CA PRO A 29 8.65 -6.83 6.18
C PRO A 29 8.93 -6.58 4.70
N GLU A 30 10.20 -6.61 4.32
CA GLU A 30 10.60 -6.45 2.92
C GLU A 30 10.04 -7.56 2.03
N THR A 31 9.66 -8.68 2.60
CA THR A 31 9.15 -9.85 1.87
C THR A 31 7.69 -9.73 1.48
N TYR A 32 7.02 -8.66 1.88
CA TYR A 32 5.59 -8.48 1.59
C TYR A 32 5.32 -8.41 0.09
N THR A 33 4.16 -8.94 -0.30
CA THR A 33 3.56 -8.66 -1.60
C THR A 33 2.73 -7.38 -1.49
N PHE A 34 2.25 -6.89 -2.63
CA PHE A 34 1.33 -5.75 -2.62
C PHE A 34 0.00 -6.09 -1.94
N TYR A 35 -0.44 -7.36 -2.00
CA TYR A 35 -1.62 -7.76 -1.24
C TYR A 35 -1.37 -7.65 0.26
N ASP A 36 -0.21 -8.11 0.74
CA ASP A 36 0.14 -7.97 2.15
C ASP A 36 0.16 -6.50 2.56
N LEU A 37 0.71 -5.64 1.70
CA LEU A 37 0.75 -4.20 1.95
C LEU A 37 -0.66 -3.61 2.01
N HIS A 38 -1.53 -4.03 1.09
CA HIS A 38 -2.93 -3.61 1.10
C HIS A 38 -3.60 -3.94 2.43
N VAL A 39 -3.41 -5.17 2.93
CA VAL A 39 -3.99 -5.58 4.21
C VAL A 39 -3.46 -4.72 5.35
N ALA A 40 -2.16 -4.43 5.36
CA ALA A 40 -1.57 -3.59 6.40
C ALA A 40 -2.13 -2.16 6.35
N ILE A 41 -2.36 -1.63 5.15
CA ILE A 41 -2.97 -0.31 5.01
C ILE A 41 -4.41 -0.32 5.54
N GLN A 42 -5.20 -1.34 5.18
CA GLN A 42 -6.58 -1.46 5.66
C GLN A 42 -6.63 -1.50 7.18
N ASP A 43 -5.76 -2.30 7.80
CA ASP A 43 -5.73 -2.40 9.25
C ASP A 43 -5.36 -1.06 9.89
N SER A 44 -4.39 -0.35 9.33
CA SER A 44 -3.95 0.92 9.88
C SER A 44 -5.01 2.02 9.77
N MET A 45 -5.84 1.96 8.73
CA MET A 45 -6.90 2.94 8.50
C MET A 45 -8.20 2.58 9.19
N GLY A 46 -8.31 1.35 9.70
CA GLY A 46 -9.53 0.88 10.36
C GLY A 46 -10.62 0.49 9.38
N TRP A 47 -10.27 0.18 8.15
CA TRP A 47 -11.22 -0.29 7.15
C TRP A 47 -11.22 -1.81 7.10
N HIS A 48 -12.25 -2.39 6.48
CA HIS A 48 -12.52 -3.84 6.56
C HIS A 48 -12.35 -4.58 5.24
N ASP A 49 -11.77 -3.92 4.21
CA ASP A 49 -11.50 -4.56 2.92
C ASP A 49 -12.77 -5.08 2.25
N TYR A 50 -13.83 -4.28 2.29
CA TYR A 50 -15.09 -4.65 1.64
C TYR A 50 -15.14 -4.27 0.16
N HIS A 51 -14.16 -3.52 -0.35
CA HIS A 51 -14.21 -2.93 -1.68
C HIS A 51 -12.93 -3.24 -2.45
N LEU A 52 -12.98 -2.99 -3.75
CA LEU A 52 -11.83 -3.19 -4.62
C LEU A 52 -10.74 -2.17 -4.33
N HIS A 53 -9.51 -2.54 -4.62
CA HIS A 53 -8.34 -1.71 -4.42
C HIS A 53 -7.36 -1.85 -5.57
N GLN A 54 -6.47 -0.87 -5.72
CA GLN A 54 -5.49 -0.86 -6.79
C GLN A 54 -4.33 0.04 -6.44
N PHE A 55 -3.11 -0.43 -6.75
CA PHE A 55 -1.91 0.41 -6.69
C PHE A 55 -1.50 0.81 -8.10
N GLU A 56 -0.91 2.00 -8.22
CA GLU A 56 -0.22 2.41 -9.43
C GLU A 56 1.19 2.84 -9.05
N ILE A 57 2.19 2.25 -9.70
CA ILE A 57 3.59 2.51 -9.39
C ILE A 57 4.42 2.40 -10.65
N LEU A 58 5.50 3.19 -10.72
CA LEU A 58 6.47 3.06 -11.79
C LEU A 58 7.17 1.71 -11.68
N ASP A 59 7.22 0.98 -12.80
CA ASP A 59 8.01 -0.25 -12.87
C ASP A 59 9.43 0.16 -13.28
N PRO A 60 10.41 0.06 -12.36
CA PRO A 60 11.76 0.55 -12.68
C PRO A 60 12.45 -0.23 -13.78
N SER A 61 12.05 -1.48 -14.03
CA SER A 61 12.65 -2.28 -15.10
C SER A 61 12.13 -1.89 -16.48
N ARG A 62 10.93 -1.30 -16.55
CA ARG A 62 10.30 -0.94 -17.83
C ARG A 62 10.25 0.57 -18.07
N GLY A 63 10.45 1.36 -17.02
CA GLY A 63 10.39 2.81 -17.12
C GLY A 63 8.97 3.35 -17.33
N LYS A 64 7.93 2.59 -16.98
CA LYS A 64 6.56 3.04 -17.12
C LYS A 64 5.73 2.57 -15.93
N LYS A 65 4.60 3.26 -15.69
CA LYS A 65 3.71 2.90 -14.59
C LYS A 65 2.90 1.66 -14.91
N VAL A 66 2.67 0.86 -13.88
CA VAL A 66 1.83 -0.35 -13.95
C VAL A 66 0.77 -0.29 -12.88
N LEU A 67 -0.31 -1.04 -13.10
CA LEU A 67 -1.39 -1.19 -12.13
C LEU A 67 -1.24 -2.55 -11.46
N ILE A 68 -1.38 -2.57 -10.14
CA ILE A 68 -1.25 -3.79 -9.34
C ILE A 68 -2.47 -3.89 -8.43
N GLY A 69 -3.20 -4.99 -8.51
CA GLY A 69 -4.41 -5.16 -7.72
C GLY A 69 -5.06 -6.50 -8.00
N ILE A 70 -6.38 -6.51 -8.00
CA ILE A 70 -7.17 -7.70 -8.36
C ILE A 70 -7.79 -7.41 -9.71
N PRO A 71 -7.42 -8.14 -10.78
CA PRO A 71 -8.00 -7.91 -12.10
C PRO A 71 -9.50 -8.15 -12.09
N ASP A 72 -10.24 -7.26 -12.76
CA ASP A 72 -11.67 -7.39 -12.95
C ASP A 72 -11.91 -7.47 -14.45
N GLU A 73 -12.29 -8.64 -14.94
CA GLU A 73 -12.43 -8.87 -16.38
C GLU A 73 -13.47 -7.97 -17.04
N GLU A 74 -14.47 -7.53 -16.27
CA GLU A 74 -15.48 -6.63 -16.83
C GLU A 74 -14.93 -5.24 -17.12
N TYR A 75 -13.98 -4.78 -16.31
CA TYR A 75 -13.44 -3.43 -16.44
C TYR A 75 -12.07 -3.40 -17.09
N ASP A 76 -11.39 -4.55 -17.18
CA ASP A 76 -9.99 -4.61 -17.56
C ASP A 76 -9.75 -5.13 -18.97
N CYS A 77 -10.72 -5.03 -19.85
CA CYS A 77 -10.52 -5.53 -21.22
C CYS A 77 -9.42 -4.75 -21.96
N PHE A 78 -9.10 -3.52 -21.55
CA PHE A 78 -8.08 -2.71 -22.19
C PHE A 78 -6.90 -2.37 -21.28
N THR A 79 -7.02 -2.64 -19.97
CA THR A 79 -6.01 -2.26 -19.01
C THR A 79 -5.54 -3.50 -18.27
N LYS A 80 -4.25 -3.76 -18.35
CA LYS A 80 -3.68 -4.91 -17.66
C LYS A 80 -3.41 -4.56 -16.21
N VAL A 81 -4.01 -5.32 -15.29
CA VAL A 81 -3.76 -5.22 -13.86
C VAL A 81 -2.99 -6.45 -13.42
N LEU A 82 -1.82 -6.23 -12.81
CA LEU A 82 -1.00 -7.33 -12.30
C LEU A 82 -1.56 -7.80 -10.96
N LEU A 83 -1.45 -9.11 -10.72
CA LEU A 83 -1.99 -9.71 -9.50
C LEU A 83 -1.17 -9.27 -8.29
N ASP A 84 -1.82 -8.65 -7.31
CA ASP A 84 -1.14 -8.08 -6.16
C ASP A 84 -0.46 -9.12 -5.27
N TRP A 85 -0.98 -10.34 -5.21
CA TRP A 85 -0.35 -11.40 -4.40
C TRP A 85 0.87 -12.02 -5.09
N LYS A 86 1.12 -11.68 -6.34
CA LYS A 86 2.29 -12.16 -7.09
C LYS A 86 3.38 -11.10 -7.24
N GLN A 87 3.11 -9.86 -6.83
CA GLN A 87 4.07 -8.77 -7.00
C GLN A 87 4.69 -8.42 -5.66
N LYS A 88 6.00 -8.54 -5.55
CA LYS A 88 6.73 -8.20 -4.34
C LYS A 88 6.96 -6.69 -4.26
N ILE A 89 6.78 -6.11 -3.07
CA ILE A 89 7.02 -4.68 -2.91
C ILE A 89 8.49 -4.33 -3.17
N SER A 90 9.41 -5.23 -2.84
CA SER A 90 10.84 -4.98 -3.02
C SER A 90 11.25 -4.92 -4.49
N ARG A 91 10.45 -5.47 -5.39
CA ARG A 91 10.73 -5.38 -6.81
C ARG A 91 10.48 -3.98 -7.37
N TYR A 92 9.55 -3.26 -6.76
CA TYR A 92 9.11 -1.96 -7.28
C TYR A 92 9.59 -0.79 -6.45
N PHE A 93 9.50 -0.89 -5.11
CA PHE A 93 9.88 0.20 -4.22
C PHE A 93 11.37 0.21 -3.95
N SER A 94 11.95 1.42 -4.02
CA SER A 94 13.31 1.69 -3.58
C SER A 94 13.35 3.15 -3.16
N MET A 95 14.48 3.60 -2.62
CA MET A 95 14.59 5.02 -2.26
C MET A 95 14.55 5.92 -3.50
N GLU A 96 14.93 5.39 -4.68
CA GLU A 96 14.82 6.11 -5.95
C GLU A 96 13.44 6.01 -6.59
N ASN A 97 12.62 5.06 -6.15
CA ASN A 97 11.26 4.85 -6.65
C ASN A 97 10.35 4.65 -5.45
N SER A 98 10.13 5.71 -4.71
CA SER A 98 9.59 5.63 -3.36
C SER A 98 8.09 5.83 -3.23
N LYS A 99 7.39 6.19 -4.33
CA LYS A 99 5.97 6.56 -4.25
C LYS A 99 5.10 5.67 -5.10
N ALA A 100 3.91 5.37 -4.58
CA ALA A 100 2.84 4.72 -5.32
C ALA A 100 1.53 5.41 -4.97
N ASP A 101 0.58 5.33 -5.90
CA ASP A 101 -0.80 5.71 -5.62
C ASP A 101 -1.57 4.46 -5.24
N TYR A 102 -2.50 4.60 -4.31
CA TYR A 102 -3.33 3.49 -3.84
C TYR A 102 -4.76 3.98 -3.74
N GLU A 103 -5.66 3.31 -4.43
CA GLU A 103 -7.08 3.63 -4.40
C GLU A 103 -7.85 2.49 -3.76
N TYR A 104 -8.72 2.83 -2.81
CA TYR A 104 -9.61 1.89 -2.15
C TYR A 104 -11.04 2.36 -2.36
N ASP A 105 -11.93 1.40 -2.70
CA ASP A 105 -13.34 1.69 -2.95
C ASP A 105 -13.50 2.63 -4.14
N PHE A 106 -13.50 2.06 -5.33
CA PHE A 106 -13.54 2.85 -6.57
C PHE A 106 -14.78 3.75 -6.66
N GLY A 107 -15.89 3.35 -5.99
CA GLY A 107 -17.09 4.19 -5.96
C GLY A 107 -16.88 5.47 -5.16
N ASP A 108 -16.34 5.36 -3.95
CA ASP A 108 -16.04 6.53 -3.11
C ASP A 108 -14.72 7.20 -3.49
N GLY A 109 -13.78 6.44 -4.08
CA GLY A 109 -12.55 7.00 -4.58
C GLY A 109 -11.57 7.45 -3.50
N TRP A 110 -11.35 6.64 -2.47
CA TRP A 110 -10.39 6.96 -1.42
C TRP A 110 -8.97 6.76 -1.93
N GLU A 111 -8.37 7.84 -2.41
CA GLU A 111 -7.02 7.82 -2.98
C GLU A 111 -5.98 8.18 -1.93
N HIS A 112 -4.87 7.46 -1.97
CA HIS A 112 -3.79 7.63 -1.01
C HIS A 112 -2.46 7.74 -1.73
N ILE A 113 -1.51 8.45 -1.10
CA ILE A 113 -0.11 8.40 -1.49
C ILE A 113 0.59 7.46 -0.53
N VAL A 114 1.28 6.46 -1.09
CA VAL A 114 2.05 5.49 -0.32
C VAL A 114 3.51 5.79 -0.59
N LYS A 115 4.20 6.33 0.43
CA LYS A 115 5.59 6.73 0.27
C LYS A 115 6.52 5.90 1.14
N LEU A 116 7.51 5.27 0.50
CA LEU A 116 8.58 4.58 1.22
C LEU A 116 9.52 5.64 1.79
N GLU A 117 9.59 5.72 3.12
CA GLU A 117 10.40 6.72 3.79
C GLU A 117 11.79 6.20 4.13
N LYS A 118 11.88 4.95 4.55
CA LYS A 118 13.12 4.35 5.03
C LYS A 118 13.11 2.85 4.83
N ILE A 119 14.30 2.29 4.69
CA ILE A 119 14.53 0.85 4.75
C ILE A 119 15.43 0.64 5.96
N LEU A 120 14.95 -0.14 6.92
CA LEU A 120 15.59 -0.30 8.22
C LEU A 120 15.90 -1.77 8.48
N PRO A 121 16.89 -2.08 9.34
CA PRO A 121 17.06 -3.44 9.79
C PRO A 121 15.88 -3.87 10.66
N ARG A 122 15.57 -5.16 10.62
CA ARG A 122 14.53 -5.73 11.47
C ARG A 122 14.90 -5.57 12.94
N ASP A 123 13.92 -5.14 13.74
CA ASP A 123 14.04 -5.12 15.20
C ASP A 123 13.33 -6.35 15.75
N GLU A 124 14.08 -7.26 16.34
CA GLU A 124 13.51 -8.53 16.79
C GLU A 124 12.56 -8.37 17.98
N ALA A 125 12.60 -7.23 18.64
CA ALA A 125 11.66 -6.93 19.73
C ALA A 125 10.29 -6.51 19.22
N ILE A 126 10.16 -6.24 17.92
CA ILE A 126 8.92 -5.72 17.34
C ILE A 126 8.27 -6.80 16.48
N THR A 127 6.95 -6.90 16.59
CA THR A 127 6.14 -7.77 15.72
C THR A 127 5.63 -6.92 14.55
N TYR A 128 5.93 -7.37 13.34
CA TYR A 128 5.51 -6.67 12.12
C TYR A 128 4.35 -7.40 11.47
N PRO A 129 3.44 -6.71 10.76
CA PRO A 129 3.46 -5.26 10.50
C PRO A 129 3.05 -4.48 11.74
N VAL A 130 3.45 -3.22 11.81
CA VAL A 130 3.11 -2.37 12.94
C VAL A 130 2.82 -0.94 12.45
N CYS A 131 1.82 -0.30 13.05
CA CYS A 131 1.55 1.12 12.81
C CYS A 131 2.20 1.91 13.94
N ILE A 132 3.17 2.77 13.60
CA ILE A 132 3.96 3.45 14.62
C ILE A 132 3.53 4.90 14.84
N ALA A 133 2.72 5.47 13.93
CA ALA A 133 2.26 6.85 14.08
C ALA A 133 1.07 7.08 13.16
N GLY A 134 0.33 8.14 13.42
CA GLY A 134 -0.78 8.55 12.58
C GLY A 134 -1.46 9.78 13.13
N LYS A 135 -2.26 10.42 12.28
CA LYS A 135 -3.06 11.57 12.65
C LYS A 135 -4.46 11.42 12.10
N ARG A 136 -5.43 11.69 12.96
CA ARG A 136 -6.85 11.80 12.68
C ARG A 136 -7.51 10.46 12.36
N LYS A 137 -8.79 10.42 12.61
CA LYS A 137 -9.60 9.24 12.36
C LYS A 137 -10.02 9.22 10.90
N CYS A 138 -9.93 8.05 10.28
CA CYS A 138 -10.36 7.90 8.90
C CYS A 138 -11.88 7.99 8.79
N PRO A 139 -12.40 8.42 7.62
CA PRO A 139 -13.84 8.36 7.39
C PRO A 139 -14.33 6.92 7.52
N PRO A 140 -15.55 6.71 8.02
CA PRO A 140 -16.14 5.37 7.98
C PRO A 140 -16.28 4.87 6.56
N GLU A 141 -16.27 3.56 6.39
CA GLU A 141 -16.49 2.98 5.06
C GLU A 141 -17.87 3.39 4.53
N ASP A 142 -17.94 3.53 3.20
CA ASP A 142 -19.19 3.85 2.49
C ASP A 142 -19.80 5.19 2.87
N CYS A 143 -19.00 6.13 3.36
CA CYS A 143 -19.53 7.46 3.69
C CYS A 143 -19.09 8.55 2.70
N GLY A 144 -18.29 8.17 1.72
CA GLY A 144 -17.79 9.10 0.71
C GLY A 144 -18.86 9.49 -0.27
#